data_c2ab1496963170638296ac35f984b385
#
_entry.id   c2ab1496963170638296ac35f984b385
#
_cell.length_a   1.000
_cell.length_b   1.000
_cell.length_c   1.000
_cell.angle_alpha   90.00
_cell.angle_beta   90.00
_cell.angle_gamma   90.00
#
_symmetry.space_group_name_H-M   'P 1'
#
loop_
_entity.id
_entity.type
_entity.pdbx_description
1 polymer ?
#
loop_
_entity_poly.entity_id
_entity_poly.type
_entity_poly.pdbx_seq_one_letter_code
_entity_poly.pdbx_strand_id
1 'polypeptide(L)'
;VRALLEKRCVLVTGKGGVGKTTCAAAFALFAARAGKRVLLAEVAYQSAQHPSSAASPLSRALGTGPLSEEPSPVAKNLSAVLLTPTAGHSRFLRSALPMGRLADAALKLNAIRRFLEAAPTL
;
A
#
# COMPACT_ATOMS: atom_id res chain seq x y z
N VAL A 1 10.36 -6.21 20.84
CA VAL A 1 10.21 -6.76 19.49
C VAL A 1 9.27 -7.97 19.50
N ARG A 2 9.41 -8.94 20.42
CA ARG A 2 8.52 -10.13 20.47
C ARG A 2 7.04 -9.76 20.55
N ALA A 3 6.65 -8.79 21.37
CA ALA A 3 5.27 -8.34 21.49
C ALA A 3 4.68 -7.81 20.18
N LEU A 4 5.49 -7.25 19.30
CA LEU A 4 5.06 -6.78 17.96
C LEU A 4 4.76 -7.95 17.02
N LEU A 5 5.43 -9.08 17.16
CA LEU A 5 5.20 -10.28 16.34
C LEU A 5 3.82 -10.90 16.58
N GLU A 6 3.19 -10.61 17.70
CA GLU A 6 1.84 -11.10 18.05
C GLU A 6 0.73 -10.15 17.56
N LYS A 7 1.10 -8.99 17.04
CA LYS A 7 0.13 -8.04 16.50
C LYS A 7 -0.31 -8.44 15.09
N ARG A 8 -1.60 -8.27 14.82
CA ARG A 8 -2.16 -8.49 13.49
C ARG A 8 -1.86 -7.36 12.52
N CYS A 9 -1.63 -6.17 13.03
CA CYS A 9 -1.30 -4.98 12.26
C CYS A 9 -0.31 -4.12 13.03
N VAL A 10 0.74 -3.67 12.35
CA VAL A 10 1.74 -2.75 12.89
C VAL A 10 1.83 -1.56 11.95
N LEU A 11 1.63 -0.36 12.47
CA LEU A 11 1.77 0.88 11.71
C LEU A 11 3.11 1.54 12.06
N VAL A 12 3.89 1.84 11.02
CA VAL A 12 5.14 2.60 11.14
C VAL A 12 4.90 4.00 10.63
N THR A 13 4.91 4.95 11.53
CA THR A 13 4.64 6.37 11.23
C THR A 13 5.75 7.26 11.76
N GLY A 14 5.82 8.47 11.26
CA GLY A 14 6.79 9.46 11.70
C GLY A 14 7.12 10.47 10.60
N LYS A 15 7.92 11.45 10.94
CA LYS A 15 8.37 12.52 10.04
C LYS A 15 9.14 11.97 8.83
N GLY A 16 9.17 12.70 7.72
CA GLY A 16 9.95 12.34 6.53
C GLY A 16 11.45 12.18 6.84
N GLY A 17 12.10 11.24 6.17
CA GLY A 17 13.55 11.04 6.24
C GLY A 17 14.09 10.32 7.47
N VAL A 18 13.26 9.90 8.42
CA VAL A 18 13.71 9.25 9.67
C VAL A 18 13.93 7.73 9.57
N GLY A 19 13.88 7.16 8.36
CA GLY A 19 14.13 5.73 8.15
C GLY A 19 12.93 4.81 8.36
N LYS A 20 11.70 5.31 8.31
CA LYS A 20 10.47 4.50 8.46
C LYS A 20 10.45 3.27 7.56
N THR A 21 10.68 3.48 6.28
CA THR A 21 10.65 2.42 5.26
C THR A 21 11.69 1.34 5.56
N THR A 22 12.90 1.75 5.94
CA THR A 22 13.97 0.81 6.31
C THR A 22 13.61 0.00 7.54
N CYS A 23 13.09 0.65 8.59
CA CYS A 23 12.64 -0.03 9.80
C CYS A 23 11.48 -1.00 9.52
N ALA A 24 10.50 -0.58 8.71
CA ALA A 24 9.36 -1.43 8.34
C ALA A 24 9.82 -2.66 7.55
N ALA A 25 10.70 -2.47 6.55
CA ALA A 25 11.25 -3.57 5.76
C ALA A 25 12.07 -4.54 6.63
N ALA A 26 12.93 -4.04 7.49
CA ALA A 26 13.72 -4.87 8.39
C ALA A 26 12.84 -5.68 9.36
N PHE A 27 11.82 -5.04 9.95
CA PHE A 27 10.87 -5.74 10.83
C PHE A 27 10.05 -6.79 10.08
N ALA A 28 9.58 -6.48 8.87
CA ALA A 28 8.84 -7.42 8.04
C ALA A 28 9.68 -8.67 7.69
N LEU A 29 10.94 -8.48 7.30
CA LEU A 29 11.88 -9.57 7.05
C LEU A 29 12.15 -10.40 8.31
N PHE A 30 12.33 -9.75 9.44
CA PHE A 30 12.51 -10.43 10.73
C PHE A 30 11.29 -11.29 11.09
N ALA A 31 10.07 -10.73 10.96
CA ALA A 31 8.84 -11.44 11.25
C ALA A 31 8.64 -12.64 10.28
N ALA A 32 8.93 -12.46 9.00
CA ALA A 32 8.85 -13.52 8.00
C ALA A 32 9.84 -14.66 8.28
N ARG A 33 11.06 -14.34 8.70
CA ARG A 33 12.06 -15.32 9.15
C ARG A 33 11.65 -16.05 10.43
N ALA A 34 10.89 -15.39 11.29
CA ALA A 34 10.28 -16.00 12.48
C ALA A 34 9.04 -16.87 12.14
N GLY A 35 8.77 -17.11 10.86
CA GLY A 35 7.69 -17.99 10.41
C GLY A 35 6.31 -17.31 10.29
N LYS A 36 6.21 -16.01 10.51
CA LYS A 36 4.95 -15.27 10.33
C LYS A 36 4.70 -14.98 8.84
N ARG A 37 3.45 -15.06 8.42
CA ARG A 37 3.04 -14.57 7.08
C ARG A 37 2.87 -13.06 7.16
N VAL A 38 3.64 -12.33 6.37
CA VAL A 38 3.72 -10.87 6.43
C VAL A 38 3.30 -10.27 5.11
N LEU A 39 2.43 -9.28 5.17
CA LEU A 39 2.14 -8.35 4.09
C LEU A 39 2.71 -6.98 4.47
N LEU A 40 3.69 -6.52 3.74
CA LEU A 40 4.29 -5.20 3.91
C LEU A 40 3.65 -4.22 2.91
N ALA A 41 2.96 -3.23 3.43
CA ALA A 41 2.26 -2.25 2.62
C ALA A 41 2.90 -0.87 2.72
N GLU A 42 3.21 -0.27 1.58
CA GLU A 42 3.59 1.13 1.47
C GLU A 42 2.39 1.95 1.01
N VAL A 43 2.05 2.99 1.74
CA VAL A 43 1.05 3.97 1.31
C VAL A 43 1.77 5.07 0.56
N ALA A 44 1.57 5.11 -0.75
CA ALA A 44 2.18 6.12 -1.61
C ALA A 44 1.18 7.20 -1.97
N TYR A 45 1.58 8.44 -1.75
CA TYR A 45 0.94 9.59 -2.36
C TYR A 45 1.39 9.66 -3.83
N GLN A 46 0.51 9.27 -4.73
CA GLN A 46 0.73 9.61 -6.13
C GLN A 46 0.42 11.11 -6.30
N SER A 47 1.45 11.93 -6.26
CA SER A 47 1.35 13.19 -6.99
C SER A 47 1.32 12.84 -8.48
N ALA A 48 0.52 13.57 -9.25
CA ALA A 48 0.39 13.38 -10.71
C ALA A 48 1.72 13.50 -11.49
N GLN A 49 2.83 13.71 -10.80
CA GLN A 49 4.17 13.93 -11.34
C GLN A 49 5.11 12.70 -11.24
N HIS A 50 4.69 11.60 -10.59
CA HIS A 50 5.50 10.39 -10.55
C HIS A 50 4.83 9.27 -11.35
N PRO A 51 5.43 8.87 -12.48
CA PRO A 51 4.92 7.74 -13.23
C PRO A 51 4.93 6.47 -12.36
N SER A 52 3.90 5.67 -12.47
CA SER A 52 3.72 4.40 -11.75
C SER A 52 4.83 3.36 -11.99
N SER A 53 5.77 3.67 -12.88
CA SER A 53 6.93 2.83 -13.19
C SER A 53 8.17 3.12 -12.33
N ALA A 54 8.15 4.18 -11.51
CA ALA A 54 9.29 4.49 -10.65
C ALA A 54 9.34 3.57 -9.43
N ALA A 55 10.55 3.10 -9.11
CA ALA A 55 10.78 2.30 -7.92
C ALA A 55 10.42 3.09 -6.65
N SER A 56 9.48 2.58 -5.86
CA SER A 56 9.10 3.18 -4.59
C SER A 56 10.22 3.09 -3.54
N PRO A 57 10.22 3.90 -2.48
CA PRO A 57 11.16 3.75 -1.38
C PRO A 57 11.20 2.33 -0.83
N LEU A 58 10.05 1.65 -0.73
CA LEU A 58 9.98 0.29 -0.25
C LEU A 58 10.61 -0.71 -1.24
N SER A 59 10.34 -0.58 -2.53
CA SER A 59 10.94 -1.46 -3.53
C SER A 59 12.45 -1.35 -3.56
N ARG A 60 12.98 -0.13 -3.38
CA ARG A 60 14.43 0.09 -3.25
C ARG A 60 15.00 -0.52 -1.98
N ALA A 61 14.32 -0.39 -0.85
CA ALA A 61 14.74 -0.98 0.43
C ALA A 61 14.76 -2.52 0.39
N LEU A 62 13.84 -3.11 -0.36
CA LEU A 62 13.74 -4.57 -0.54
C LEU A 62 14.62 -5.11 -1.68
N GLY A 63 15.17 -4.24 -2.52
CA GLY A 63 15.94 -4.64 -3.70
C GLY A 63 15.09 -5.33 -4.77
N THR A 64 13.81 -4.97 -4.86
CA THR A 64 12.85 -5.53 -5.83
C THR A 64 12.56 -4.56 -6.97
N GLY A 65 11.93 -5.06 -8.02
CA GLY A 65 11.32 -4.21 -9.03
C GLY A 65 10.17 -3.36 -8.48
N PRO A 66 9.55 -2.53 -9.33
CA PRO A 66 8.41 -1.71 -8.93
C PRO A 66 7.30 -2.54 -8.29
N LEU A 67 6.75 -2.05 -7.16
CA LEU A 67 5.61 -2.67 -6.50
C LEU A 67 4.32 -2.25 -7.19
N SER A 68 3.36 -3.16 -7.21
CA SER A 68 2.02 -2.92 -7.74
C SER A 68 0.99 -2.82 -6.61
N GLU A 69 -0.24 -2.52 -6.98
CA GLU A 69 -1.39 -2.51 -6.08
C GLU A 69 -1.89 -3.92 -5.72
N GLU A 70 -1.33 -4.94 -6.37
CA GLU A 70 -1.54 -6.34 -6.02
C GLU A 70 -0.36 -6.87 -5.20
N PRO A 71 -0.62 -7.63 -4.11
CA PRO A 71 0.45 -8.21 -3.32
C PRO A 71 1.36 -9.09 -4.15
N SER A 72 2.65 -8.82 -4.12
CA SER A 72 3.67 -9.59 -4.83
C SER A 72 4.62 -10.25 -3.83
N PRO A 73 4.96 -11.53 -4.00
CA PRO A 73 5.91 -12.20 -3.13
C PRO A 73 7.31 -11.62 -3.30
N VAL A 74 7.95 -11.29 -2.20
CA VAL A 74 9.30 -10.70 -2.14
C VAL A 74 10.30 -11.69 -1.57
N ALA A 75 9.89 -12.42 -0.55
CA ALA A 75 10.67 -13.45 0.11
C ALA A 75 9.76 -14.52 0.69
N LYS A 76 10.33 -15.59 1.22
CA LYS A 76 9.55 -16.61 1.92
C LYS A 76 8.75 -15.95 3.04
N ASN A 77 7.45 -16.18 3.06
CA ASN A 77 6.49 -15.62 4.02
C ASN A 77 6.33 -14.08 3.97
N LEU A 78 6.90 -13.41 2.99
CA LEU A 78 6.81 -11.96 2.84
C LEU A 78 6.29 -11.59 1.45
N SER A 79 5.19 -10.86 1.43
CA SER A 79 4.69 -10.15 0.24
C SER A 79 4.69 -8.66 0.47
N ALA A 80 4.82 -7.90 -0.59
CA ALA A 80 4.77 -6.43 -0.55
C ALA A 80 3.70 -5.89 -1.50
N VAL A 81 3.15 -4.73 -1.15
CA VAL A 81 2.09 -4.07 -1.93
C VAL A 81 2.24 -2.56 -1.84
N LEU A 82 1.94 -1.87 -2.92
CA LEU A 82 1.83 -0.42 -2.97
C LEU A 82 0.36 -0.02 -2.89
N LEU A 83 -0.04 0.67 -1.83
CA LEU A 83 -1.39 1.18 -1.66
C LEU A 83 -1.46 2.63 -2.14
N THR A 84 -2.33 2.88 -3.11
CA THR A 84 -2.62 4.24 -3.56
C THR A 84 -4.00 4.67 -3.07
N PRO A 85 -4.23 5.95 -2.77
CA PRO A 85 -5.54 6.45 -2.35
C PRO A 85 -6.64 6.12 -3.36
N THR A 86 -6.33 6.25 -4.65
CA THR A 86 -7.27 5.96 -5.75
C THR A 86 -7.72 4.50 -5.74
N ALA A 87 -6.79 3.56 -5.59
CA ALA A 87 -7.11 2.14 -5.50
C ALA A 87 -7.89 1.81 -4.24
N GLY A 88 -7.54 2.41 -3.11
CA GLY A 88 -8.27 2.27 -1.86
C GLY A 88 -9.73 2.71 -1.97
N HIS A 89 -9.98 3.87 -2.56
CA HIS A 89 -11.34 4.38 -2.82
C HIS A 89 -12.13 3.45 -3.76
N SER A 90 -11.50 2.97 -4.83
CA SER A 90 -12.15 2.05 -5.77
C SER A 90 -12.56 0.74 -5.11
N ARG A 91 -11.67 0.15 -4.30
CA ARG A 91 -11.96 -1.09 -3.56
C ARG A 91 -13.04 -0.88 -2.51
N PHE A 92 -12.99 0.22 -1.77
CA PHE A 92 -14.03 0.57 -0.79
C PHE A 92 -15.40 0.71 -1.46
N LEU A 93 -15.48 1.47 -2.55
CA LEU A 93 -16.75 1.64 -3.27
C LEU A 93 -17.29 0.31 -3.79
N ARG A 94 -16.44 -0.56 -4.33
CA ARG A 94 -16.86 -1.90 -4.78
C ARG A 94 -17.37 -2.77 -3.64
N SER A 95 -16.79 -2.66 -2.45
CA SER A 95 -17.23 -3.44 -1.28
C SER A 95 -18.47 -2.85 -0.62
N ALA A 96 -18.64 -1.54 -0.65
CA ALA A 96 -19.75 -0.84 0.00
C ALA A 96 -21.03 -0.81 -0.84
N LEU A 97 -20.88 -0.87 -2.18
CA LEU A 97 -22.02 -0.85 -3.10
C LEU A 97 -22.34 -2.27 -3.60
N PRO A 98 -23.54 -2.81 -3.31
CA PRO A 98 -23.92 -4.16 -3.71
C PRO A 98 -24.04 -4.36 -5.24
N MET A 99 -23.87 -3.31 -6.02
CA MET A 99 -23.99 -3.30 -7.46
C MET A 99 -22.67 -2.87 -8.12
N GLY A 100 -21.69 -3.77 -8.14
CA GLY A 100 -20.34 -3.51 -8.67
C GLY A 100 -20.29 -2.92 -10.09
N ARG A 101 -21.29 -3.22 -10.93
CA ARG A 101 -21.41 -2.65 -12.29
C ARG A 101 -21.72 -1.15 -12.29
N LEU A 102 -22.53 -0.68 -11.33
CA LEU A 102 -22.85 0.75 -11.19
C LEU A 102 -21.67 1.53 -10.59
N ALA A 103 -20.93 0.92 -9.69
CA ALA A 103 -19.72 1.52 -9.12
C ALA A 103 -18.64 1.74 -10.19
N ASP A 104 -18.43 0.78 -11.09
CA ASP A 104 -17.50 0.93 -12.21
C ASP A 104 -17.96 2.01 -13.21
N ALA A 105 -19.25 2.13 -13.45
CA ALA A 105 -19.81 3.19 -14.30
C ALA A 105 -19.67 4.57 -13.63
N ALA A 106 -19.94 4.67 -12.34
CA ALA A 106 -19.82 5.92 -11.58
C ALA A 106 -18.35 6.40 -11.46
N LEU A 107 -17.38 5.47 -11.33
CA LEU A 107 -15.95 5.80 -11.30
C LEU A 107 -15.41 6.25 -12.68
N LYS A 108 -16.06 5.86 -13.76
CA LYS A 108 -15.76 6.33 -15.12
C LYS A 108 -16.26 7.75 -15.38
N LEU A 109 -17.16 8.27 -14.58
CA LEU A 109 -17.60 9.65 -14.68
C LEU A 109 -16.49 10.58 -14.18
N ASN A 110 -15.90 11.36 -15.09
CA ASN A 110 -14.80 12.28 -14.82
C ASN A 110 -15.05 13.25 -13.63
N ALA A 111 -16.32 13.55 -13.31
CA ALA A 111 -16.68 14.41 -12.20
C ALA A 111 -16.41 13.77 -10.83
N ILE A 112 -16.73 12.49 -10.67
CA ILE A 112 -16.49 11.75 -9.40
C ILE A 112 -14.99 11.51 -9.21
N ARG A 113 -14.28 11.20 -10.29
CA ARG A 113 -12.83 11.05 -10.26
C ARG A 113 -12.13 12.32 -9.78
N ARG A 114 -12.49 13.47 -10.35
CA ARG A 114 -11.95 14.78 -9.94
C ARG A 114 -12.30 15.11 -8.49
N PHE A 115 -13.49 14.75 -8.03
CA PHE A 115 -13.88 14.95 -6.64
C PHE A 115 -13.04 14.10 -5.68
N LEU A 116 -12.80 12.83 -6.00
CA LEU A 116 -11.97 11.94 -5.20
C LEU A 116 -10.49 12.35 -5.21
N GLU A 117 -10.00 12.91 -6.32
CA GLU A 117 -8.63 13.44 -6.42
C GLU A 117 -8.45 14.76 -5.66
N ALA A 118 -9.50 15.56 -5.54
CA ALA A 118 -9.49 16.85 -4.85
C ALA A 118 -9.88 16.74 -3.36
N ALA A 119 -10.50 15.63 -2.94
CA ALA A 119 -10.85 15.43 -1.54
C ALA A 119 -9.55 15.28 -0.72
N PRO A 120 -9.33 16.14 0.30
CA PRO A 120 -8.25 15.92 1.22
C PRO A 120 -8.44 14.56 1.87
N THR A 121 -7.36 13.85 2.03
CA THR A 121 -7.35 12.52 2.67
C THR A 121 -8.04 12.58 4.03
N LEU A 122 -9.19 12.01 4.07
CA LEU A 122 -9.84 11.66 5.34
C LEU A 122 -9.14 10.44 5.93
#